data_8113818c8f65d0b262504b65d3eeb725
#
_entry.id   8113818c8f65d0b262504b65d3eeb725
#
_cell.length_a   1.000
_cell.length_b   1.000
_cell.length_c   1.000
_cell.angle_alpha   90.00
_cell.angle_beta   90.00
_cell.angle_gamma   90.00
#
_symmetry.space_group_name_H-M   'P 1'
#
loop_
_entity.id
_entity.type
_entity.pdbx_description
1 polymer ?
#
loop_
_entity_poly.entity_id
_entity_poly.type
_entity_poly.pdbx_seq_one_letter_code
_entity_poly.pdbx_strand_id
1 'polypeptide(L)'
;MNPFAQERLLFTPQTPDDRAIPMIFAFPNTYTVGITSLGYQVVWATFAMRRDVDVRRLFLDVQEPLPPTPELVGFSLSWELDYGNILTILEQLNIPLHATERDRHHPLIFGGGPVLTANPEPFADFFDVVLLGDGEAILDPFIAAYQEVRGANRSQQLRHLAQVPGLYVPSLYRVEYAEITGAIATIEPLDADIPPHITKQTHRSNTLLASTVVTEQAAWENIYMVEVVRSCPEMCRFCLASYLTLPFRTADLNASLIPAIERGLKVTRRLGLLGASVTQHPEFFDLIAYLNRPDYADVRVSIASMRTNTVTVELAQLLAARDTRSITIAVESGSERLRGIINKKLSNAEIQTCAANAAAGGLKAIKLYGMVGLPGEQPEDLEATLAMAQALKKTAPKLRFTLGCSTFVPKGHTPFQWYGVDRNAEKRLKALQKGLRSQGWDFRPESYNWSVIQALISRGDRRITPLLELTRNYGDSLGSYKRAFKTLKGQLPPLDYYVHDHWDHDQVLPWQHLQGPLPVGTLKQHLATAEALF
;
A
#
# COMPACT_ATOMS: atom_id res chain seq x y z
N MET A 1 -20.79 4.41 -21.17
CA MET A 1 -20.61 3.02 -21.64
C MET A 1 -20.34 2.18 -20.40
N ASN A 2 -20.95 1.01 -20.24
CA ASN A 2 -20.75 0.18 -19.05
C ASN A 2 -19.36 -0.50 -19.11
N PRO A 3 -18.38 -0.13 -18.25
CA PRO A 3 -17.02 -0.68 -18.32
C PRO A 3 -16.97 -2.18 -18.00
N PHE A 4 -17.89 -2.69 -17.19
CA PHE A 4 -17.95 -4.10 -16.82
C PHE A 4 -18.21 -5.03 -18.04
N ALA A 5 -18.94 -4.53 -19.03
CA ALA A 5 -19.22 -5.30 -20.27
C ALA A 5 -17.98 -5.46 -21.18
N GLN A 6 -16.92 -4.70 -20.93
CA GLN A 6 -15.68 -4.73 -21.71
C GLN A 6 -14.55 -5.52 -21.01
N GLU A 7 -14.83 -6.04 -19.84
CA GLU A 7 -13.87 -6.84 -19.07
C GLU A 7 -13.69 -8.23 -19.68
N ARG A 8 -12.44 -8.66 -19.70
CA ARG A 8 -12.08 -10.06 -19.99
C ARG A 8 -11.73 -10.73 -18.67
N LEU A 9 -12.64 -11.57 -18.19
CA LEU A 9 -12.45 -12.32 -16.95
C LEU A 9 -11.57 -13.53 -17.20
N LEU A 10 -10.62 -13.78 -16.30
CA LEU A 10 -9.73 -14.94 -16.33
C LEU A 10 -10.14 -16.01 -15.31
N PHE A 11 -11.35 -15.92 -14.82
CA PHE A 11 -12.01 -16.89 -13.97
C PHE A 11 -13.50 -16.95 -14.33
N THR A 12 -14.20 -17.95 -13.81
CA THR A 12 -15.65 -18.08 -14.03
C THR A 12 -16.37 -17.75 -12.72
N PRO A 13 -17.10 -16.62 -12.66
CA PRO A 13 -17.96 -16.34 -11.51
C PRO A 13 -18.98 -17.47 -11.33
N GLN A 14 -19.26 -17.82 -10.07
CA GLN A 14 -20.30 -18.79 -9.76
C GLN A 14 -21.68 -18.10 -9.75
N THR A 15 -22.71 -18.85 -10.09
CA THR A 15 -24.09 -18.40 -9.86
C THR A 15 -24.39 -18.51 -8.36
N PRO A 16 -24.76 -17.41 -7.70
CA PRO A 16 -25.09 -17.45 -6.29
C PRO A 16 -26.29 -18.36 -6.00
N ASP A 17 -26.25 -19.03 -4.86
CA ASP A 17 -27.37 -19.83 -4.35
C ASP A 17 -28.49 -18.89 -3.80
N ASP A 18 -29.72 -19.41 -3.66
CA ASP A 18 -30.87 -18.63 -3.15
C ASP A 18 -30.64 -17.99 -1.76
N ARG A 19 -29.73 -18.55 -0.99
CA ARG A 19 -29.36 -18.06 0.36
C ARG A 19 -27.99 -17.38 0.39
N ALA A 20 -27.43 -17.05 -0.76
CA ALA A 20 -26.16 -16.34 -0.81
C ALA A 20 -26.21 -15.03 -0.01
N ILE A 21 -25.08 -14.65 0.54
CA ILE A 21 -24.92 -13.38 1.29
C ILE A 21 -24.88 -12.24 0.26
N PRO A 22 -25.88 -11.31 0.27
CA PRO A 22 -25.82 -10.15 -0.61
C PRO A 22 -24.75 -9.19 -0.12
N MET A 23 -23.72 -8.97 -0.96
CA MET A 23 -22.53 -8.21 -0.63
C MET A 23 -22.26 -7.10 -1.65
N ILE A 24 -21.85 -5.93 -1.17
CA ILE A 24 -21.22 -4.89 -1.97
C ILE A 24 -19.72 -4.89 -1.65
N PHE A 25 -18.87 -4.97 -2.67
CA PHE A 25 -17.43 -4.81 -2.52
C PHE A 25 -16.96 -3.55 -3.26
N ALA A 26 -16.58 -2.54 -2.50
CA ALA A 26 -16.26 -1.22 -2.99
C ALA A 26 -14.75 -0.96 -3.05
N PHE A 27 -14.33 -0.23 -4.08
CA PHE A 27 -13.04 0.45 -4.11
C PHE A 27 -13.30 1.97 -4.01
N PRO A 28 -12.76 2.66 -2.99
CA PRO A 28 -13.09 4.06 -2.74
C PRO A 28 -12.34 5.02 -3.68
N ASN A 29 -12.42 4.77 -4.98
CA ASN A 29 -11.89 5.60 -6.06
C ASN A 29 -12.63 5.27 -7.37
N THR A 30 -12.25 5.89 -8.49
CA THR A 30 -12.83 5.61 -9.79
C THR A 30 -12.56 4.17 -10.25
N TYR A 31 -13.41 3.65 -11.13
CA TYR A 31 -13.24 2.32 -11.74
C TYR A 31 -11.84 2.14 -12.33
N THR A 32 -11.38 3.12 -13.11
CA THR A 32 -10.06 3.07 -13.77
C THR A 32 -8.92 2.82 -12.78
N VAL A 33 -8.95 3.46 -11.61
CA VAL A 33 -7.96 3.27 -10.56
C VAL A 33 -8.17 1.93 -9.86
N GLY A 34 -9.40 1.65 -9.43
CA GLY A 34 -9.74 0.47 -8.64
C GLY A 34 -9.50 -0.83 -9.39
N ILE A 35 -9.90 -0.92 -10.67
CA ILE A 35 -9.71 -2.14 -11.46
C ILE A 35 -8.23 -2.39 -11.81
N THR A 36 -7.37 -1.38 -11.68
CA THR A 36 -5.92 -1.56 -11.82
C THR A 36 -5.29 -2.18 -10.57
N SER A 37 -5.97 -2.16 -9.43
CA SER A 37 -5.48 -2.79 -8.20
C SER A 37 -5.57 -4.30 -8.24
N LEU A 38 -4.43 -4.99 -8.29
CA LEU A 38 -4.38 -6.46 -8.29
C LEU A 38 -5.05 -7.06 -7.04
N GLY A 39 -4.80 -6.47 -5.87
CA GLY A 39 -5.41 -6.92 -4.62
C GLY A 39 -6.94 -6.84 -4.64
N TYR A 40 -7.49 -5.73 -5.16
CA TYR A 40 -8.94 -5.56 -5.31
C TYR A 40 -9.53 -6.61 -6.27
N GLN A 41 -8.90 -6.80 -7.44
CA GLN A 41 -9.34 -7.79 -8.43
C GLN A 41 -9.43 -9.20 -7.82
N VAL A 42 -8.40 -9.60 -7.07
CA VAL A 42 -8.33 -10.95 -6.51
C VAL A 42 -9.32 -11.14 -5.36
N VAL A 43 -9.46 -10.17 -4.46
CA VAL A 43 -10.47 -10.23 -3.37
C VAL A 43 -11.88 -10.32 -3.95
N TRP A 44 -12.21 -9.48 -4.94
CA TRP A 44 -13.49 -9.58 -5.62
C TRP A 44 -13.69 -10.94 -6.29
N ALA A 45 -12.69 -11.44 -7.02
CA ALA A 45 -12.78 -12.73 -7.69
C ALA A 45 -12.96 -13.89 -6.69
N THR A 46 -12.29 -13.81 -5.52
CA THR A 46 -12.46 -14.80 -4.45
C THR A 46 -13.91 -14.85 -3.99
N PHE A 47 -14.56 -13.73 -3.76
CA PHE A 47 -15.98 -13.68 -3.42
C PHE A 47 -16.87 -14.14 -4.58
N ALA A 48 -16.59 -13.70 -5.82
CA ALA A 48 -17.38 -14.06 -7.01
C ALA A 48 -17.28 -15.54 -7.42
N MET A 49 -16.24 -16.24 -6.98
CA MET A 49 -16.10 -17.70 -7.16
C MET A 49 -16.84 -18.53 -6.10
N ARG A 50 -17.49 -17.90 -5.12
CA ARG A 50 -18.28 -18.58 -4.09
C ARG A 50 -19.75 -18.61 -4.51
N ARG A 51 -20.45 -19.71 -4.22
CA ARG A 51 -21.90 -19.81 -4.42
C ARG A 51 -22.70 -19.24 -3.27
N ASP A 52 -22.09 -19.14 -2.10
CA ASP A 52 -22.70 -18.64 -0.86
C ASP A 52 -22.56 -17.11 -0.69
N VAL A 53 -22.02 -16.39 -1.68
CA VAL A 53 -21.88 -14.93 -1.71
C VAL A 53 -22.37 -14.39 -3.06
N ASP A 54 -23.29 -13.39 -3.03
CA ASP A 54 -23.68 -12.60 -4.21
C ASP A 54 -22.99 -11.24 -4.13
N VAL A 55 -21.76 -11.14 -4.64
CA VAL A 55 -20.95 -9.92 -4.58
C VAL A 55 -21.19 -9.02 -5.78
N ARG A 56 -21.41 -7.71 -5.52
CA ARG A 56 -21.52 -6.64 -6.52
C ARG A 56 -20.46 -5.58 -6.28
N ARG A 57 -19.89 -5.08 -7.37
CA ARG A 57 -18.81 -4.08 -7.33
C ARG A 57 -19.35 -2.67 -7.33
N LEU A 58 -18.70 -1.80 -6.55
CA LEU A 58 -19.00 -0.39 -6.45
C LEU A 58 -17.72 0.45 -6.52
N PHE A 59 -17.72 1.47 -7.38
CA PHE A 59 -16.69 2.50 -7.52
C PHE A 59 -17.36 3.88 -7.41
N LEU A 60 -16.59 4.95 -7.32
CA LEU A 60 -17.15 6.30 -7.23
C LEU A 60 -17.96 6.74 -8.47
N ASP A 61 -17.55 6.27 -9.63
CA ASP A 61 -18.07 6.70 -10.93
C ASP A 61 -18.95 5.66 -11.62
N VAL A 62 -18.95 4.42 -11.14
CA VAL A 62 -19.74 3.33 -11.73
C VAL A 62 -19.98 2.19 -10.74
N GLN A 63 -21.09 1.48 -10.92
CA GLN A 63 -21.47 0.33 -10.12
C GLN A 63 -22.17 -0.75 -10.95
N GLU A 64 -22.10 -1.99 -10.49
CA GLU A 64 -22.97 -3.07 -10.93
C GLU A 64 -24.39 -2.89 -10.34
N PRO A 65 -25.40 -3.61 -10.81
CA PRO A 65 -26.70 -3.64 -10.13
C PRO A 65 -26.51 -4.10 -8.67
N LEU A 66 -26.76 -3.19 -7.71
CA LEU A 66 -26.56 -3.46 -6.30
C LEU A 66 -27.73 -4.22 -5.68
N PRO A 67 -27.49 -5.09 -4.67
CA PRO A 67 -28.57 -5.71 -3.92
C PRO A 67 -29.34 -4.64 -3.14
N PRO A 68 -30.69 -4.70 -3.08
CA PRO A 68 -31.51 -3.70 -2.38
C PRO A 68 -31.27 -3.68 -0.87
N THR A 69 -30.87 -4.81 -0.31
CA THR A 69 -30.58 -4.99 1.13
C THR A 69 -29.26 -5.76 1.27
N PRO A 70 -28.11 -5.10 1.15
CA PRO A 70 -26.84 -5.77 1.39
C PRO A 70 -26.70 -6.16 2.86
N GLU A 71 -26.15 -7.33 3.11
CA GLU A 71 -25.77 -7.77 4.46
C GLU A 71 -24.34 -7.38 4.81
N LEU A 72 -23.45 -7.36 3.81
CA LEU A 72 -22.06 -6.98 3.95
C LEU A 72 -21.70 -5.87 2.96
N VAL A 73 -20.96 -4.86 3.43
CA VAL A 73 -20.31 -3.87 2.55
C VAL A 73 -18.82 -3.83 2.88
N GLY A 74 -18.01 -4.21 1.92
CA GLY A 74 -16.57 -4.29 2.07
C GLY A 74 -15.83 -3.19 1.31
N PHE A 75 -14.71 -2.72 1.88
CA PHE A 75 -13.84 -1.72 1.27
C PHE A 75 -12.40 -2.22 1.17
N SER A 76 -11.77 -1.98 0.00
CA SER A 76 -10.33 -2.15 -0.19
C SER A 76 -9.65 -0.78 -0.10
N LEU A 77 -9.02 -0.47 1.04
CA LEU A 77 -8.34 0.80 1.27
C LEU A 77 -6.83 0.67 1.05
N SER A 78 -6.36 1.19 -0.10
CA SER A 78 -4.96 1.11 -0.52
C SER A 78 -4.17 2.41 -0.33
N TRP A 79 -4.87 3.53 -0.13
CA TRP A 79 -4.28 4.86 0.01
C TRP A 79 -5.02 5.64 1.10
N GLU A 80 -4.29 6.23 2.04
CA GLU A 80 -4.88 6.90 3.22
C GLU A 80 -5.84 8.02 2.84
N LEU A 81 -5.54 8.78 1.79
CA LEU A 81 -6.33 9.93 1.38
C LEU A 81 -7.66 9.57 0.71
N ASP A 82 -7.88 8.29 0.37
CA ASP A 82 -9.15 7.81 -0.20
C ASP A 82 -10.26 7.64 0.87
N TYR A 83 -9.98 7.88 2.16
CA TYR A 83 -10.96 7.69 3.23
C TYR A 83 -12.25 8.50 3.03
N GLY A 84 -12.13 9.73 2.52
CA GLY A 84 -13.28 10.60 2.27
C GLY A 84 -14.28 10.00 1.29
N ASN A 85 -13.79 9.18 0.37
CA ASN A 85 -14.61 8.45 -0.59
C ASN A 85 -15.37 7.28 0.06
N ILE A 86 -14.83 6.67 1.12
CA ILE A 86 -15.56 5.67 1.93
C ILE A 86 -16.79 6.32 2.55
N LEU A 87 -16.60 7.48 3.18
CA LEU A 87 -17.71 8.22 3.79
C LEU A 87 -18.76 8.62 2.75
N THR A 88 -18.33 9.05 1.57
CA THR A 88 -19.23 9.37 0.45
C THR A 88 -20.04 8.15 0.01
N ILE A 89 -19.42 6.98 -0.11
CA ILE A 89 -20.11 5.74 -0.50
C ILE A 89 -21.11 5.32 0.58
N LEU A 90 -20.75 5.38 1.88
CA LEU A 90 -21.67 5.05 2.96
C LEU A 90 -22.92 5.95 2.94
N GLU A 91 -22.75 7.25 2.74
CA GLU A 91 -23.89 8.18 2.62
C GLU A 91 -24.76 7.90 1.39
N GLN A 92 -24.15 7.62 0.24
CA GLN A 92 -24.87 7.25 -0.99
C GLN A 92 -25.70 5.98 -0.81
N LEU A 93 -25.24 5.05 0.02
CA LEU A 93 -25.95 3.82 0.37
C LEU A 93 -26.94 4.02 1.53
N ASN A 94 -27.08 5.24 2.08
CA ASN A 94 -27.87 5.56 3.26
C ASN A 94 -27.49 4.73 4.50
N ILE A 95 -26.18 4.50 4.68
CA ILE A 95 -25.63 3.77 5.82
C ILE A 95 -25.02 4.79 6.80
N PRO A 96 -25.33 4.73 8.11
CA PRO A 96 -24.72 5.59 9.10
C PRO A 96 -23.19 5.50 9.07
N LEU A 97 -22.50 6.64 9.18
CA LEU A 97 -21.03 6.67 9.13
C LEU A 97 -20.41 5.92 10.30
N HIS A 98 -20.92 6.15 11.51
CA HIS A 98 -20.40 5.52 12.71
C HIS A 98 -20.95 4.11 12.93
N ALA A 99 -20.08 3.17 13.25
CA ALA A 99 -20.44 1.79 13.58
C ALA A 99 -21.42 1.68 14.75
N THR A 100 -21.32 2.61 15.73
CA THR A 100 -22.19 2.68 16.90
C THR A 100 -23.65 3.10 16.58
N GLU A 101 -23.88 3.72 15.44
CA GLU A 101 -25.22 4.14 14.98
C GLU A 101 -25.91 3.04 14.14
N ARG A 102 -25.20 1.95 13.83
CA ARG A 102 -25.71 0.86 13.02
C ARG A 102 -26.38 -0.21 13.89
N ASP A 103 -27.54 -0.62 13.46
CA ASP A 103 -28.32 -1.68 14.09
C ASP A 103 -28.47 -2.90 13.15
N ARG A 104 -29.40 -3.80 13.48
CA ARG A 104 -29.68 -5.02 12.72
C ARG A 104 -30.21 -4.79 11.29
N HIS A 105 -30.63 -3.58 10.95
CA HIS A 105 -31.15 -3.23 9.62
C HIS A 105 -30.07 -2.70 8.69
N HIS A 106 -28.90 -2.39 9.24
CA HIS A 106 -27.76 -1.92 8.48
C HIS A 106 -26.80 -3.07 8.18
N PRO A 107 -26.13 -3.07 7.01
CA PRO A 107 -25.10 -4.04 6.70
C PRO A 107 -23.94 -3.96 7.70
N LEU A 108 -23.19 -5.04 7.81
CA LEU A 108 -21.89 -5.03 8.49
C LEU A 108 -20.85 -4.45 7.54
N ILE A 109 -20.15 -3.41 8.02
CA ILE A 109 -19.12 -2.72 7.23
C ILE A 109 -17.76 -3.31 7.57
N PHE A 110 -17.08 -3.88 6.58
CA PHE A 110 -15.73 -4.39 6.76
C PHE A 110 -14.74 -3.71 5.82
N GLY A 111 -13.48 -3.70 6.23
CA GLY A 111 -12.41 -3.14 5.42
C GLY A 111 -11.15 -3.97 5.47
N GLY A 112 -10.34 -3.86 4.43
CA GLY A 112 -9.02 -4.47 4.35
C GLY A 112 -8.08 -3.65 3.49
N GLY A 113 -6.87 -4.16 3.32
CA GLY A 113 -5.84 -3.51 2.53
C GLY A 113 -4.69 -2.96 3.35
N PRO A 114 -3.62 -2.47 2.69
CA PRO A 114 -2.37 -2.10 3.37
C PRO A 114 -2.52 -0.94 4.36
N VAL A 115 -3.43 0.00 4.11
CA VAL A 115 -3.66 1.14 5.01
C VAL A 115 -4.24 0.66 6.34
N LEU A 116 -5.34 -0.09 6.29
CA LEU A 116 -6.00 -0.62 7.49
C LEU A 116 -5.14 -1.66 8.21
N THR A 117 -4.34 -2.44 7.49
CA THR A 117 -3.40 -3.40 8.09
C THR A 117 -2.26 -2.67 8.83
N ALA A 118 -1.86 -1.48 8.36
CA ALA A 118 -0.81 -0.69 9.01
C ALA A 118 -1.32 0.07 10.24
N ASN A 119 -2.46 0.76 10.12
CA ASN A 119 -3.08 1.51 11.20
C ASN A 119 -4.57 1.72 10.93
N PRO A 120 -5.48 0.93 11.51
CA PRO A 120 -6.93 1.10 11.36
C PRO A 120 -7.50 2.19 12.27
N GLU A 121 -6.79 2.65 13.30
CA GLU A 121 -7.32 3.50 14.36
C GLU A 121 -7.91 4.85 13.89
N PRO A 122 -7.36 5.56 12.89
CA PRO A 122 -8.00 6.76 12.34
C PRO A 122 -9.40 6.54 11.78
N PHE A 123 -9.71 5.30 11.42
CA PHE A 123 -10.94 4.89 10.75
C PHE A 123 -11.80 3.94 11.59
N ALA A 124 -11.40 3.72 12.86
CA ALA A 124 -12.00 2.72 13.74
C ALA A 124 -13.51 2.89 13.89
N ASP A 125 -14.01 4.12 13.94
CA ASP A 125 -15.43 4.41 14.11
C ASP A 125 -16.26 4.14 12.84
N PHE A 126 -15.62 4.02 11.67
CA PHE A 126 -16.30 3.80 10.39
C PHE A 126 -16.47 2.31 10.05
N PHE A 127 -15.70 1.42 10.65
CA PHE A 127 -15.72 -0.01 10.36
C PHE A 127 -16.26 -0.83 11.52
N ASP A 128 -17.08 -1.82 11.20
CA ASP A 128 -17.49 -2.84 12.17
C ASP A 128 -16.39 -3.88 12.36
N VAL A 129 -15.71 -4.26 11.26
CA VAL A 129 -14.63 -5.27 11.25
C VAL A 129 -13.51 -4.82 10.30
N VAL A 130 -12.27 -4.99 10.72
CA VAL A 130 -11.09 -4.78 9.88
C VAL A 130 -10.36 -6.11 9.69
N LEU A 131 -10.09 -6.46 8.43
CA LEU A 131 -9.38 -7.66 8.04
C LEU A 131 -7.89 -7.35 7.89
N LEU A 132 -7.06 -7.95 8.74
CA LEU A 132 -5.63 -7.64 8.85
C LEU A 132 -4.77 -8.73 8.18
N GLY A 133 -4.19 -8.41 7.05
CA GLY A 133 -3.23 -9.28 6.37
C GLY A 133 -3.56 -9.62 4.93
N ASP A 134 -3.13 -10.81 4.51
CA ASP A 134 -3.30 -11.30 3.16
C ASP A 134 -4.73 -11.84 2.98
N GLY A 135 -5.46 -11.34 1.95
CA GLY A 135 -6.84 -11.74 1.67
C GLY A 135 -7.00 -13.25 1.52
N GLU A 136 -6.05 -13.90 0.88
CA GLU A 136 -6.06 -15.36 0.65
C GLU A 136 -6.11 -16.18 1.94
N ALA A 137 -5.67 -15.61 3.05
CA ALA A 137 -5.65 -16.31 4.35
C ALA A 137 -6.87 -15.99 5.23
N ILE A 138 -7.59 -14.88 4.95
CA ILE A 138 -8.58 -14.35 5.89
C ILE A 138 -10.02 -14.35 5.35
N LEU A 139 -10.22 -14.30 4.02
CA LEU A 139 -11.55 -14.14 3.44
C LEU A 139 -12.46 -15.35 3.70
N ASP A 140 -11.95 -16.57 3.54
CA ASP A 140 -12.74 -17.78 3.79
C ASP A 140 -13.12 -17.94 5.26
N PRO A 141 -12.20 -17.80 6.24
CA PRO A 141 -12.55 -17.80 7.67
C PRO A 141 -13.55 -16.70 8.03
N PHE A 142 -13.43 -15.51 7.46
CA PHE A 142 -14.37 -14.41 7.69
C PHE A 142 -15.79 -14.76 7.23
N ILE A 143 -15.96 -15.25 5.99
CA ILE A 143 -17.28 -15.62 5.46
C ILE A 143 -17.87 -16.80 6.25
N ALA A 144 -17.08 -17.83 6.58
CA ALA A 144 -17.54 -18.96 7.36
C ALA A 144 -18.06 -18.52 8.75
N ALA A 145 -17.29 -17.71 9.47
CA ALA A 145 -17.69 -17.20 10.77
C ALA A 145 -18.94 -16.28 10.69
N TYR A 146 -19.03 -15.46 9.65
CA TYR A 146 -20.23 -14.63 9.44
C TYR A 146 -21.48 -15.49 9.23
N GLN A 147 -21.39 -16.57 8.44
CA GLN A 147 -22.51 -17.49 8.20
C GLN A 147 -23.03 -18.13 9.49
N GLU A 148 -22.15 -18.49 10.41
CA GLU A 148 -22.53 -19.08 11.70
C GLU A 148 -23.40 -18.17 12.55
N VAL A 149 -23.24 -16.83 12.40
CA VAL A 149 -23.93 -15.82 13.20
C VAL A 149 -24.83 -14.90 12.37
N ARG A 150 -25.10 -15.23 11.11
CA ARG A 150 -25.85 -14.40 10.16
C ARG A 150 -27.21 -13.93 10.70
N GLY A 151 -27.92 -14.76 11.45
CA GLY A 151 -29.20 -14.44 12.07
C GLY A 151 -29.14 -13.86 13.49
N ALA A 152 -27.95 -13.71 14.05
CA ALA A 152 -27.76 -13.21 15.40
C ALA A 152 -27.88 -11.67 15.46
N ASN A 153 -28.00 -11.13 16.67
CA ASN A 153 -27.93 -9.67 16.84
C ASN A 153 -26.49 -9.15 16.61
N ARG A 154 -26.36 -7.86 16.29
CA ARG A 154 -25.08 -7.25 15.92
C ARG A 154 -23.97 -7.45 16.97
N SER A 155 -24.28 -7.33 18.25
CA SER A 155 -23.30 -7.55 19.31
C SER A 155 -22.76 -8.98 19.31
N GLN A 156 -23.63 -9.97 19.11
CA GLN A 156 -23.23 -11.38 19.01
C GLN A 156 -22.40 -11.62 17.74
N GLN A 157 -22.80 -11.04 16.61
CA GLN A 157 -22.02 -11.12 15.37
C GLN A 157 -20.61 -10.58 15.57
N LEU A 158 -20.46 -9.38 16.12
CA LEU A 158 -19.17 -8.73 16.31
C LEU A 158 -18.27 -9.50 17.29
N ARG A 159 -18.85 -10.00 18.40
CA ARG A 159 -18.09 -10.83 19.37
C ARG A 159 -17.61 -12.14 18.75
N HIS A 160 -18.45 -12.80 17.96
CA HIS A 160 -18.06 -14.03 17.27
C HIS A 160 -16.96 -13.79 16.23
N LEU A 161 -17.11 -12.75 15.41
CA LEU A 161 -16.12 -12.36 14.41
C LEU A 161 -14.78 -11.96 15.04
N ALA A 162 -14.76 -11.37 16.23
CA ALA A 162 -13.55 -11.02 16.96
C ALA A 162 -12.72 -12.24 17.37
N GLN A 163 -13.29 -13.46 17.39
CA GLN A 163 -12.56 -14.70 17.68
C GLN A 163 -11.78 -15.23 16.46
N VAL A 164 -12.08 -14.75 15.26
CA VAL A 164 -11.39 -15.19 14.05
C VAL A 164 -10.01 -14.52 13.97
N PRO A 165 -8.92 -15.28 13.84
CA PRO A 165 -7.59 -14.71 13.75
C PRO A 165 -7.47 -13.69 12.61
N GLY A 166 -6.93 -12.50 12.91
CA GLY A 166 -6.76 -11.43 11.96
C GLY A 166 -7.97 -10.50 11.78
N LEU A 167 -9.10 -10.77 12.43
CA LEU A 167 -10.22 -9.86 12.45
C LEU A 167 -10.13 -8.91 13.67
N TYR A 168 -10.06 -7.63 13.39
CA TYR A 168 -10.11 -6.57 14.39
C TYR A 168 -11.50 -5.93 14.40
N VAL A 169 -12.18 -5.95 15.55
CA VAL A 169 -13.48 -5.32 15.77
C VAL A 169 -13.27 -4.09 16.66
N PRO A 170 -13.14 -2.87 16.09
CA PRO A 170 -12.71 -1.70 16.85
C PRO A 170 -13.59 -1.35 18.06
N SER A 171 -14.90 -1.57 17.94
CA SER A 171 -15.87 -1.29 19.02
C SER A 171 -15.72 -2.17 20.26
N LEU A 172 -14.95 -3.25 20.20
CA LEU A 172 -14.68 -4.14 21.34
C LEU A 172 -13.39 -3.78 22.10
N TYR A 173 -12.74 -2.66 21.75
CA TYR A 173 -11.53 -2.18 22.41
C TYR A 173 -11.73 -0.77 22.95
N ARG A 174 -11.31 -0.57 24.19
CA ARG A 174 -11.23 0.75 24.84
C ARG A 174 -9.83 1.30 24.65
N VAL A 175 -9.75 2.56 24.21
CA VAL A 175 -8.52 3.33 24.14
C VAL A 175 -8.57 4.40 25.22
N GLU A 176 -7.65 4.37 26.15
CA GLU A 176 -7.49 5.40 27.19
C GLU A 176 -6.31 6.31 26.85
N TYR A 177 -6.45 7.58 27.18
CA TYR A 177 -5.45 8.61 26.92
C TYR A 177 -4.95 9.18 28.24
N ALA A 178 -3.64 9.45 28.34
CA ALA A 178 -3.05 10.07 29.52
C ALA A 178 -3.69 11.45 29.80
N GLU A 179 -3.91 12.21 28.73
CA GLU A 179 -4.68 13.45 28.68
C GLU A 179 -5.41 13.51 27.33
N ILE A 180 -6.45 14.35 27.22
CA ILE A 180 -7.22 14.47 25.97
C ILE A 180 -6.35 14.83 24.76
N THR A 181 -5.26 15.57 25.00
CA THR A 181 -4.28 15.98 23.98
C THR A 181 -2.94 15.23 24.08
N GLY A 182 -2.86 14.24 24.98
CA GLY A 182 -1.64 13.49 25.29
C GLY A 182 -1.52 12.16 24.52
N ALA A 183 -0.54 11.36 24.95
CA ALA A 183 -0.32 10.03 24.39
C ALA A 183 -1.45 9.06 24.76
N ILE A 184 -1.55 7.96 24.01
CA ILE A 184 -2.37 6.80 24.40
C ILE A 184 -1.75 6.20 25.66
N ALA A 185 -2.57 5.95 26.68
CA ALA A 185 -2.17 5.26 27.90
C ALA A 185 -2.31 3.74 27.72
N THR A 186 -3.48 3.27 27.28
CA THR A 186 -3.75 1.84 27.04
C THR A 186 -4.66 1.62 25.84
N ILE A 187 -4.56 0.43 25.25
CA ILE A 187 -5.52 -0.14 24.29
C ILE A 187 -5.86 -1.53 24.82
N GLU A 188 -7.08 -1.70 25.31
CA GLU A 188 -7.48 -2.92 25.99
C GLU A 188 -8.82 -3.44 25.47
N PRO A 189 -9.02 -4.77 25.41
CA PRO A 189 -10.32 -5.34 25.10
C PRO A 189 -11.33 -4.98 26.20
N LEU A 190 -12.60 -4.81 25.82
CA LEU A 190 -13.68 -4.52 26.77
C LEU A 190 -14.00 -5.69 27.69
N ASP A 191 -13.77 -6.92 27.23
CA ASP A 191 -14.07 -8.13 27.94
C ASP A 191 -12.95 -9.16 27.80
N ALA A 192 -12.83 -10.07 28.77
CA ALA A 192 -11.75 -11.05 28.85
C ALA A 192 -11.77 -12.13 27.74
N ASP A 193 -12.92 -12.32 27.08
CA ASP A 193 -13.08 -13.23 25.95
C ASP A 193 -12.60 -12.61 24.61
N ILE A 194 -12.36 -11.31 24.57
CA ILE A 194 -11.85 -10.64 23.38
C ILE A 194 -10.31 -10.70 23.35
N PRO A 195 -9.68 -11.12 22.23
CA PRO A 195 -8.23 -11.22 22.14
C PRO A 195 -7.53 -9.87 22.42
N PRO A 196 -6.54 -9.82 23.33
CA PRO A 196 -5.83 -8.55 23.62
C PRO A 196 -4.94 -8.08 22.46
N HIS A 197 -4.58 -9.00 21.58
CA HIS A 197 -3.77 -8.72 20.38
C HIS A 197 -4.36 -9.40 19.15
N ILE A 198 -4.32 -8.70 18.04
CA ILE A 198 -4.77 -9.22 16.76
C ILE A 198 -3.54 -9.55 15.90
N THR A 199 -3.39 -10.80 15.54
CA THR A 199 -2.27 -11.26 14.71
C THR A 199 -2.64 -11.17 13.23
N LYS A 200 -1.89 -10.38 12.49
CA LYS A 200 -2.00 -10.28 11.04
C LYS A 200 -1.88 -11.66 10.38
N GLN A 201 -2.81 -11.98 9.49
CA GLN A 201 -2.79 -13.25 8.77
C GLN A 201 -1.89 -13.19 7.54
N THR A 202 -1.18 -14.26 7.29
CA THR A 202 -0.19 -14.35 6.20
C THR A 202 -0.44 -15.59 5.38
N HIS A 203 -0.66 -15.40 4.08
CA HIS A 203 -0.76 -16.52 3.14
C HIS A 203 0.62 -17.11 2.86
N ARG A 204 0.79 -18.40 3.17
CA ARG A 204 2.06 -19.14 3.00
C ARG A 204 1.93 -20.11 1.82
N SER A 205 2.13 -19.61 0.61
CA SER A 205 2.07 -20.41 -0.60
C SER A 205 3.16 -19.95 -1.58
N ASN A 206 3.54 -20.86 -2.47
CA ASN A 206 4.40 -20.58 -3.61
C ASN A 206 3.59 -20.07 -4.84
N THR A 207 2.28 -19.90 -4.68
CA THR A 207 1.41 -19.26 -5.66
C THR A 207 1.05 -17.88 -5.16
N LEU A 208 1.37 -16.85 -5.93
CA LEU A 208 1.04 -15.46 -5.63
C LEU A 208 -0.06 -14.96 -6.59
N LEU A 209 -0.42 -13.68 -6.48
CA LEU A 209 -1.56 -13.14 -7.18
C LEU A 209 -1.29 -12.96 -8.68
N ALA A 210 -2.35 -13.10 -9.47
CA ALA A 210 -2.35 -12.72 -10.88
C ALA A 210 -3.69 -12.04 -11.22
N SER A 211 -3.69 -11.18 -12.25
CA SER A 211 -4.89 -10.48 -12.70
C SER A 211 -6.04 -11.46 -12.96
N THR A 212 -7.19 -11.13 -12.42
CA THR A 212 -8.46 -11.83 -12.68
C THR A 212 -9.29 -11.10 -13.73
N VAL A 213 -8.95 -9.84 -14.01
CA VAL A 213 -9.60 -8.99 -15.01
C VAL A 213 -8.54 -8.30 -15.87
N VAL A 214 -8.78 -8.26 -17.17
CA VAL A 214 -8.04 -7.45 -18.15
C VAL A 214 -9.02 -6.57 -18.90
N THR A 215 -8.78 -5.26 -18.95
CA THR A 215 -9.65 -4.28 -19.60
C THR A 215 -8.87 -3.09 -20.16
N GLU A 216 -9.41 -2.46 -21.21
CA GLU A 216 -8.89 -1.20 -21.77
C GLU A 216 -9.18 0.00 -20.87
N GLN A 217 -10.16 -0.12 -19.96
CA GLN A 217 -10.60 0.93 -19.06
C GLN A 217 -9.73 1.06 -17.79
N ALA A 218 -8.75 0.16 -17.58
CA ALA A 218 -7.80 0.25 -16.47
C ALA A 218 -6.80 1.40 -16.69
N ALA A 219 -6.25 1.99 -15.62
CA ALA A 219 -5.19 2.99 -15.71
C ALA A 219 -3.93 2.46 -16.42
N TRP A 220 -3.70 1.16 -16.32
CA TRP A 220 -2.73 0.42 -17.13
C TRP A 220 -3.48 -0.46 -18.14
N GLU A 221 -3.92 0.16 -19.22
CA GLU A 221 -4.77 -0.45 -20.25
C GLU A 221 -4.29 -1.83 -20.70
N ASN A 222 -5.19 -2.80 -20.72
CA ASN A 222 -4.94 -4.15 -21.25
C ASN A 222 -3.72 -4.87 -20.66
N ILE A 223 -3.26 -4.52 -19.44
CA ILE A 223 -2.14 -5.21 -18.82
C ILE A 223 -2.62 -6.42 -18.02
N TYR A 224 -1.93 -7.55 -18.17
CA TYR A 224 -2.04 -8.68 -17.28
C TYR A 224 -0.90 -8.65 -16.27
N MET A 225 -1.24 -8.62 -15.00
CA MET A 225 -0.29 -8.50 -13.92
C MET A 225 -0.09 -9.85 -13.23
N VAL A 226 1.18 -10.15 -12.89
CA VAL A 226 1.55 -11.33 -12.11
C VAL A 226 2.42 -10.87 -10.95
N GLU A 227 2.06 -11.26 -9.74
CA GLU A 227 2.89 -11.02 -8.56
C GLU A 227 4.01 -12.06 -8.52
N VAL A 228 5.24 -11.61 -8.73
CA VAL A 228 6.45 -12.45 -8.77
C VAL A 228 7.00 -12.70 -7.39
N VAL A 229 6.98 -11.66 -6.55
CA VAL A 229 7.44 -11.70 -5.16
C VAL A 229 6.52 -10.87 -4.28
N ARG A 230 6.31 -11.28 -3.02
CA ARG A 230 5.63 -10.52 -1.97
C ARG A 230 6.59 -10.23 -0.83
N SER A 231 6.52 -9.00 -0.26
CA SER A 231 7.50 -8.45 0.66
C SER A 231 8.85 -8.14 -0.02
N CYS A 232 9.85 -7.76 0.78
CA CYS A 232 11.20 -7.47 0.32
C CYS A 232 12.21 -7.87 1.41
N PRO A 233 13.27 -8.63 1.07
CA PRO A 233 14.24 -9.10 2.06
C PRO A 233 15.23 -8.01 2.50
N GLU A 234 15.20 -6.82 1.91
CA GLU A 234 16.19 -5.78 2.17
C GLU A 234 15.99 -5.06 3.50
N MET A 235 14.79 -5.08 4.04
CA MET A 235 14.48 -4.48 5.35
C MET A 235 14.91 -3.02 5.46
N CYS A 236 14.63 -2.21 4.41
CA CYS A 236 14.83 -0.76 4.47
C CYS A 236 13.98 -0.16 5.58
N ARG A 237 14.58 0.58 6.52
CA ARG A 237 13.98 0.97 7.81
C ARG A 237 12.76 1.87 7.73
N PHE A 238 12.48 2.45 6.59
CA PHE A 238 11.27 3.25 6.32
C PHE A 238 10.16 2.48 5.59
N CYS A 239 10.46 1.29 5.05
CA CYS A 239 9.64 0.64 4.03
C CYS A 239 8.56 -0.26 4.63
N LEU A 240 7.30 0.16 4.50
CA LEU A 240 6.16 -0.61 4.95
C LEU A 240 6.10 -2.01 4.30
N ALA A 241 6.39 -2.11 3.00
CA ALA A 241 6.36 -3.39 2.29
C ALA A 241 7.37 -4.41 2.83
N SER A 242 8.54 -3.95 3.35
CA SER A 242 9.54 -4.85 3.94
C SER A 242 9.16 -5.39 5.32
N TYR A 243 8.29 -4.68 6.07
CA TYR A 243 7.96 -5.05 7.45
C TYR A 243 6.52 -5.57 7.58
N LEU A 244 5.56 -4.95 6.91
CA LEU A 244 4.16 -5.30 7.04
C LEU A 244 3.81 -6.62 6.33
N THR A 245 4.45 -6.92 5.21
CA THR A 245 4.10 -8.09 4.37
C THR A 245 5.05 -9.28 4.50
N LEU A 246 5.89 -9.29 5.54
CA LEU A 246 6.76 -10.45 5.86
C LEU A 246 5.94 -11.73 6.08
N PRO A 247 6.57 -12.90 5.84
CA PRO A 247 7.93 -13.14 5.31
C PRO A 247 8.05 -12.80 3.82
N PHE A 248 9.28 -12.66 3.33
CA PHE A 248 9.54 -12.58 1.90
C PHE A 248 9.13 -13.91 1.23
N ARG A 249 8.35 -13.83 0.17
CA ARG A 249 7.81 -14.99 -0.56
C ARG A 249 7.97 -14.79 -2.05
N THR A 250 8.28 -15.88 -2.74
CA THR A 250 8.42 -15.92 -4.19
C THR A 250 7.41 -16.91 -4.76
N ALA A 251 6.84 -16.60 -5.92
CA ALA A 251 6.04 -17.56 -6.64
C ALA A 251 6.96 -18.59 -7.31
N ASP A 252 6.59 -19.88 -7.29
CA ASP A 252 7.35 -20.91 -8.00
C ASP A 252 7.34 -20.63 -9.51
N LEU A 253 8.52 -20.66 -10.13
CA LEU A 253 8.67 -20.32 -11.55
C LEU A 253 7.84 -21.25 -12.44
N ASN A 254 8.00 -22.57 -12.27
CA ASN A 254 7.43 -23.56 -13.18
C ASN A 254 6.00 -23.95 -12.80
N ALA A 255 5.72 -24.09 -11.50
CA ALA A 255 4.42 -24.51 -11.02
C ALA A 255 3.39 -23.37 -10.94
N SER A 256 3.83 -22.11 -10.87
CA SER A 256 2.95 -20.95 -10.65
C SER A 256 3.13 -19.84 -11.69
N LEU A 257 4.32 -19.25 -11.82
CA LEU A 257 4.55 -18.06 -12.65
C LEU A 257 4.32 -18.34 -14.14
N ILE A 258 4.98 -19.35 -14.70
CA ILE A 258 4.86 -19.68 -16.12
C ILE A 258 3.40 -20.01 -16.50
N PRO A 259 2.70 -20.90 -15.78
CA PRO A 259 1.29 -21.16 -16.07
C PRO A 259 0.37 -19.92 -15.96
N ALA A 260 0.64 -19.03 -14.97
CA ALA A 260 -0.11 -17.79 -14.84
C ALA A 260 0.15 -16.85 -16.03
N ILE A 261 1.42 -16.68 -16.43
CA ILE A 261 1.82 -15.86 -17.57
C ILE A 261 1.17 -16.39 -18.86
N GLU A 262 1.27 -17.70 -19.14
CA GLU A 262 0.67 -18.30 -20.32
C GLU A 262 -0.85 -18.12 -20.39
N ARG A 263 -1.53 -18.21 -19.24
CA ARG A 263 -2.97 -17.93 -19.14
C ARG A 263 -3.26 -16.48 -19.53
N GLY A 264 -2.51 -15.50 -19.01
CA GLY A 264 -2.69 -14.08 -19.33
C GLY A 264 -2.37 -13.74 -20.78
N LEU A 265 -1.33 -14.36 -21.35
CA LEU A 265 -0.90 -14.12 -22.73
C LEU A 265 -1.91 -14.62 -23.78
N LYS A 266 -2.90 -15.43 -23.40
CA LYS A 266 -4.05 -15.77 -24.25
C LYS A 266 -5.02 -14.62 -24.44
N VAL A 267 -5.01 -13.62 -23.53
CA VAL A 267 -5.94 -12.48 -23.55
C VAL A 267 -5.26 -11.16 -23.89
N THR A 268 -3.98 -11.01 -23.60
CA THR A 268 -3.23 -9.78 -23.89
C THR A 268 -1.75 -10.06 -24.11
N ARG A 269 -1.08 -9.19 -24.88
CA ARG A 269 0.37 -9.22 -25.07
C ARG A 269 1.11 -8.21 -24.20
N ARG A 270 0.44 -7.64 -23.17
CA ARG A 270 1.02 -6.70 -22.20
C ARG A 270 1.10 -7.38 -20.83
N LEU A 271 2.32 -7.68 -20.39
CA LEU A 271 2.62 -8.37 -19.14
C LEU A 271 3.23 -7.39 -18.13
N GLY A 272 2.68 -7.35 -16.92
CA GLY A 272 3.24 -6.64 -15.77
C GLY A 272 3.80 -7.60 -14.73
N LEU A 273 5.08 -7.54 -14.44
CA LEU A 273 5.71 -8.28 -13.34
C LEU A 273 5.69 -7.39 -12.08
N LEU A 274 4.93 -7.80 -11.07
CA LEU A 274 4.71 -7.04 -9.84
C LEU A 274 5.43 -7.65 -8.65
N GLY A 275 5.72 -6.80 -7.67
CA GLY A 275 6.32 -7.15 -6.40
C GLY A 275 7.19 -6.02 -5.86
N ALA A 276 7.44 -6.01 -4.57
CA ALA A 276 8.28 -4.99 -3.92
C ALA A 276 9.75 -5.07 -4.38
N SER A 277 10.19 -6.24 -4.86
CA SER A 277 11.56 -6.45 -5.35
C SER A 277 11.60 -7.59 -6.36
N VAL A 278 10.97 -7.40 -7.52
CA VAL A 278 10.79 -8.42 -8.57
C VAL A 278 12.09 -9.11 -8.97
N THR A 279 13.16 -8.32 -9.13
CA THR A 279 14.47 -8.84 -9.57
C THR A 279 15.25 -9.61 -8.50
N GLN A 280 14.70 -9.73 -7.29
CA GLN A 280 15.24 -10.61 -6.23
C GLN A 280 14.58 -11.99 -6.18
N HIS A 281 13.68 -12.30 -7.12
CA HIS A 281 13.26 -13.67 -7.31
C HIS A 281 14.47 -14.56 -7.61
N PRO A 282 14.64 -15.71 -6.94
CA PRO A 282 15.82 -16.56 -7.12
C PRO A 282 16.07 -16.95 -8.60
N GLU A 283 14.98 -17.26 -9.31
CA GLU A 283 15.01 -17.67 -10.73
C GLU A 283 14.61 -16.51 -11.67
N PHE A 284 14.91 -15.26 -11.30
CA PHE A 284 14.52 -14.09 -12.12
C PHE A 284 15.09 -14.15 -13.54
N PHE A 285 16.35 -14.55 -13.68
CA PHE A 285 17.00 -14.62 -14.99
C PHE A 285 16.44 -15.78 -15.83
N ASP A 286 16.00 -16.87 -15.21
CA ASP A 286 15.33 -17.98 -15.91
C ASP A 286 13.94 -17.53 -16.41
N LEU A 287 13.20 -16.76 -15.62
CA LEU A 287 11.96 -16.12 -16.04
C LEU A 287 12.20 -15.19 -17.25
N ILE A 288 13.27 -14.39 -17.22
CA ILE A 288 13.63 -13.50 -18.32
C ILE A 288 14.03 -14.31 -19.57
N ALA A 289 14.80 -15.38 -19.40
CA ALA A 289 15.15 -16.29 -20.50
C ALA A 289 13.91 -16.95 -21.11
N TYR A 290 12.98 -17.40 -20.26
CA TYR A 290 11.70 -17.93 -20.72
C TYR A 290 10.91 -16.92 -21.57
N LEU A 291 10.79 -15.69 -21.10
CA LEU A 291 10.11 -14.61 -21.83
C LEU A 291 10.86 -14.17 -23.10
N ASN A 292 12.15 -14.50 -23.23
CA ASN A 292 12.95 -14.15 -24.40
C ASN A 292 12.83 -15.13 -25.58
N ARG A 293 11.99 -16.16 -25.46
CA ARG A 293 11.71 -17.11 -26.55
C ARG A 293 11.05 -16.40 -27.74
N PRO A 294 11.25 -16.89 -28.97
CA PRO A 294 10.63 -16.30 -30.17
C PRO A 294 9.11 -16.17 -30.09
N ASP A 295 8.42 -17.13 -29.45
CA ASP A 295 6.96 -17.14 -29.28
C ASP A 295 6.42 -15.96 -28.46
N TYR A 296 7.29 -15.28 -27.72
CA TYR A 296 6.96 -14.13 -26.89
C TYR A 296 7.63 -12.82 -27.37
N ALA A 297 8.13 -12.80 -28.60
CA ALA A 297 8.84 -11.62 -29.14
C ALA A 297 7.98 -10.34 -29.17
N ASP A 298 6.66 -10.50 -29.35
CA ASP A 298 5.67 -9.42 -29.37
C ASP A 298 5.12 -9.06 -27.97
N VAL A 299 5.52 -9.79 -26.92
CA VAL A 299 5.06 -9.51 -25.56
C VAL A 299 5.78 -8.29 -25.00
N ARG A 300 5.03 -7.26 -24.66
CA ARG A 300 5.54 -6.10 -23.94
C ARG A 300 5.62 -6.39 -22.45
N VAL A 301 6.81 -6.37 -21.88
CA VAL A 301 7.06 -6.65 -20.47
C VAL A 301 7.31 -5.35 -19.70
N SER A 302 6.56 -5.15 -18.62
CA SER A 302 6.75 -4.07 -17.66
C SER A 302 7.17 -4.63 -16.31
N ILE A 303 8.24 -4.09 -15.72
CA ILE A 303 8.73 -4.48 -14.39
C ILE A 303 8.56 -3.29 -13.47
N ALA A 304 7.81 -3.46 -12.37
CA ALA A 304 7.42 -2.38 -11.49
C ALA A 304 8.62 -1.69 -10.81
N SER A 305 9.57 -2.47 -10.31
CA SER A 305 10.77 -1.99 -9.64
C SER A 305 11.93 -2.96 -9.84
N MET A 306 13.10 -2.42 -10.13
CA MET A 306 14.32 -3.20 -10.30
C MET A 306 15.41 -2.73 -9.34
N ARG A 307 16.22 -3.68 -8.88
CA ARG A 307 17.43 -3.31 -8.15
C ARG A 307 18.53 -2.95 -9.14
N THR A 308 19.36 -1.99 -8.77
CA THR A 308 20.47 -1.51 -9.60
C THR A 308 21.44 -2.60 -10.02
N ASN A 309 21.80 -3.49 -9.09
CA ASN A 309 22.74 -4.59 -9.35
C ASN A 309 22.18 -5.72 -10.24
N THR A 310 20.89 -5.71 -10.55
CA THR A 310 20.27 -6.69 -11.46
C THR A 310 20.08 -6.17 -12.88
N VAL A 311 20.36 -4.89 -13.12
CA VAL A 311 20.27 -4.28 -14.44
C VAL A 311 21.55 -4.60 -15.22
N THR A 312 21.54 -5.70 -15.97
CA THR A 312 22.59 -6.07 -16.91
C THR A 312 22.35 -5.45 -18.28
N VAL A 313 23.37 -5.49 -19.15
CA VAL A 313 23.25 -5.03 -20.55
C VAL A 313 22.22 -5.88 -21.29
N GLU A 314 22.24 -7.19 -21.08
CA GLU A 314 21.32 -8.16 -21.71
C GLU A 314 19.86 -7.89 -21.30
N LEU A 315 19.60 -7.64 -20.00
CA LEU A 315 18.26 -7.28 -19.53
C LEU A 315 17.80 -5.96 -20.16
N ALA A 316 18.67 -4.96 -20.21
CA ALA A 316 18.37 -3.68 -20.83
C ALA A 316 18.09 -3.80 -22.34
N GLN A 317 18.85 -4.64 -23.08
CA GLN A 317 18.63 -4.95 -24.49
C GLN A 317 17.27 -5.63 -24.70
N LEU A 318 16.95 -6.63 -23.89
CA LEU A 318 15.66 -7.33 -23.95
C LEU A 318 14.48 -6.35 -23.75
N LEU A 319 14.57 -5.49 -22.74
CA LEU A 319 13.54 -4.49 -22.46
C LEU A 319 13.43 -3.47 -23.62
N ALA A 320 14.55 -3.00 -24.14
CA ALA A 320 14.58 -2.05 -25.26
C ALA A 320 13.99 -2.65 -26.56
N ALA A 321 14.29 -3.92 -26.85
CA ALA A 321 13.72 -4.64 -27.98
C ALA A 321 12.20 -4.82 -27.89
N ARG A 322 11.63 -4.73 -26.68
CA ARG A 322 10.19 -4.85 -26.40
C ARG A 322 9.50 -3.52 -26.13
N ASP A 323 9.99 -2.47 -26.74
CA ASP A 323 9.47 -1.09 -26.67
C ASP A 323 9.43 -0.50 -25.23
N THR A 324 10.16 -1.11 -24.28
CA THR A 324 10.37 -0.52 -22.96
C THR A 324 11.51 0.50 -23.07
N ARG A 325 11.16 1.79 -22.94
CA ARG A 325 12.13 2.88 -23.15
C ARG A 325 12.83 3.34 -21.88
N SER A 326 12.29 3.01 -20.71
CA SER A 326 12.79 3.46 -19.42
C SER A 326 12.65 2.40 -18.35
N ILE A 327 13.58 2.42 -17.39
CA ILE A 327 13.49 1.64 -16.15
C ILE A 327 13.33 2.56 -14.95
N THR A 328 12.81 1.99 -13.86
CA THR A 328 12.66 2.69 -12.58
C THR A 328 13.51 2.00 -11.52
N ILE A 329 14.32 2.77 -10.82
CA ILE A 329 15.15 2.30 -9.70
C ILE A 329 14.98 3.22 -8.49
N ALA A 330 14.97 2.66 -7.29
CA ALA A 330 14.84 3.40 -6.05
C ALA A 330 16.21 3.54 -5.37
N VAL A 331 16.80 4.73 -5.41
CA VAL A 331 18.09 5.04 -4.78
C VAL A 331 17.93 5.69 -3.41
N GLU A 332 16.81 6.34 -3.16
CA GLU A 332 16.38 7.11 -1.99
C GLU A 332 17.24 8.36 -1.75
N SER A 333 18.55 8.24 -1.74
CA SER A 333 19.53 9.33 -1.58
C SER A 333 20.80 9.07 -2.39
N GLY A 334 21.50 10.13 -2.77
CA GLY A 334 22.87 10.05 -3.33
C GLY A 334 23.95 9.81 -2.27
N SER A 335 23.63 9.96 -0.99
CA SER A 335 24.57 9.75 0.12
C SER A 335 24.64 8.29 0.53
N GLU A 336 25.82 7.68 0.48
CA GLU A 336 26.06 6.33 0.98
C GLU A 336 25.84 6.23 2.50
N ARG A 337 26.22 7.29 3.24
CA ARG A 337 25.96 7.39 4.68
C ARG A 337 24.46 7.28 4.97
N LEU A 338 23.66 8.12 4.32
CA LEU A 338 22.21 8.13 4.54
C LEU A 338 21.56 6.82 4.08
N ARG A 339 22.03 6.22 2.98
CA ARG A 339 21.59 4.87 2.57
C ARG A 339 21.93 3.81 3.61
N GLY A 340 23.08 3.91 4.28
CA GLY A 340 23.43 3.05 5.42
C GLY A 340 22.44 3.20 6.59
N ILE A 341 22.11 4.44 6.96
CA ILE A 341 21.12 4.75 8.00
C ILE A 341 19.76 4.10 7.69
N ILE A 342 19.27 4.20 6.47
CA ILE A 342 17.99 3.62 6.08
C ILE A 342 18.07 2.13 5.70
N ASN A 343 19.22 1.48 5.84
CA ASN A 343 19.50 0.09 5.44
C ASN A 343 19.26 -0.17 3.93
N LYS A 344 19.53 0.82 3.09
CA LYS A 344 19.50 0.67 1.64
C LYS A 344 20.86 0.22 1.14
N LYS A 345 21.04 -1.08 1.00
CA LYS A 345 22.28 -1.73 0.60
C LYS A 345 22.59 -1.46 -0.87
N LEU A 346 23.16 -0.30 -1.16
CA LEU A 346 23.41 0.19 -2.51
C LEU A 346 24.57 1.20 -2.49
N SER A 347 25.59 0.97 -3.33
CA SER A 347 26.73 1.88 -3.50
C SER A 347 26.53 2.85 -4.69
N ASN A 348 27.27 3.94 -4.71
CA ASN A 348 27.28 4.87 -5.84
C ASN A 348 27.86 4.20 -7.11
N ALA A 349 28.82 3.29 -6.95
CA ALA A 349 29.38 2.51 -8.06
C ALA A 349 28.32 1.62 -8.72
N GLU A 350 27.49 0.93 -7.94
CA GLU A 350 26.39 0.12 -8.48
C GLU A 350 25.35 0.97 -9.23
N ILE A 351 25.03 2.18 -8.74
CA ILE A 351 24.10 3.09 -9.43
C ILE A 351 24.69 3.53 -10.77
N GLN A 352 25.99 3.86 -10.82
CA GLN A 352 26.66 4.25 -12.05
C GLN A 352 26.75 3.09 -13.05
N THR A 353 27.08 1.89 -12.58
CA THR A 353 27.10 0.67 -13.41
C THR A 353 25.72 0.39 -14.00
N CYS A 354 24.65 0.52 -13.20
CA CYS A 354 23.29 0.39 -13.69
C CYS A 354 22.98 1.38 -14.83
N ALA A 355 23.39 2.64 -14.69
CA ALA A 355 23.18 3.64 -15.73
C ALA A 355 24.01 3.34 -17.01
N ALA A 356 25.24 2.89 -16.87
CA ALA A 356 26.07 2.45 -17.99
C ALA A 356 25.46 1.27 -18.74
N ASN A 357 25.01 0.23 -18.02
CA ASN A 357 24.36 -0.95 -18.57
C ASN A 357 23.04 -0.62 -19.27
N ALA A 358 22.23 0.24 -18.67
CA ALA A 358 20.99 0.72 -19.28
C ALA A 358 21.25 1.45 -20.61
N ALA A 359 22.27 2.32 -20.66
CA ALA A 359 22.67 3.01 -21.88
C ALA A 359 23.19 2.06 -22.94
N ALA A 360 24.09 1.14 -22.56
CA ALA A 360 24.67 0.13 -23.47
C ALA A 360 23.60 -0.81 -24.04
N GLY A 361 22.58 -1.15 -23.24
CA GLY A 361 21.42 -1.95 -23.66
C GLY A 361 20.39 -1.20 -24.50
N GLY A 362 20.58 0.11 -24.77
CA GLY A 362 19.72 0.87 -25.69
C GLY A 362 18.49 1.54 -25.05
N LEU A 363 18.35 1.51 -23.72
CA LEU A 363 17.32 2.27 -23.02
C LEU A 363 17.50 3.78 -23.27
N LYS A 364 16.41 4.55 -23.10
CA LYS A 364 16.38 5.98 -23.39
C LYS A 364 16.32 6.84 -22.13
N ALA A 365 15.86 6.27 -21.02
CA ALA A 365 15.70 7.00 -19.78
C ALA A 365 15.82 6.09 -18.55
N ILE A 366 16.22 6.70 -17.43
CA ILE A 366 16.11 6.12 -16.10
C ILE A 366 15.30 7.07 -15.23
N LYS A 367 14.29 6.53 -14.56
CA LYS A 367 13.55 7.20 -13.49
C LYS A 367 14.10 6.71 -12.15
N LEU A 368 14.56 7.65 -11.34
CA LEU A 368 15.00 7.38 -9.98
C LEU A 368 13.92 7.84 -9.01
N TYR A 369 13.78 7.09 -7.92
CA TYR A 369 13.05 7.55 -6.74
C TYR A 369 14.04 7.97 -5.66
N GLY A 370 13.74 9.11 -5.03
CA GLY A 370 14.46 9.67 -3.90
C GLY A 370 13.52 10.15 -2.82
N MET A 371 14.09 10.42 -1.66
CA MET A 371 13.37 10.86 -0.48
C MET A 371 14.17 11.92 0.26
N VAL A 372 13.49 12.90 0.86
CA VAL A 372 14.07 13.91 1.76
C VAL A 372 13.39 13.89 3.11
N GLY A 373 14.04 14.43 4.14
CA GLY A 373 13.52 14.45 5.50
C GLY A 373 13.64 13.10 6.20
N LEU A 374 14.54 12.25 5.74
CA LEU A 374 14.84 10.96 6.40
C LEU A 374 15.50 11.20 7.77
N PRO A 375 15.23 10.35 8.78
CA PRO A 375 15.94 10.41 10.05
C PRO A 375 17.45 10.39 9.85
N GLY A 376 18.17 11.30 10.53
CA GLY A 376 19.61 11.44 10.41
C GLY A 376 20.12 12.16 9.16
N GLU A 377 19.25 12.67 8.28
CA GLU A 377 19.65 13.40 7.07
C GLU A 377 20.30 14.75 7.39
N GLN A 378 21.46 14.98 6.79
CA GLN A 378 22.27 16.20 6.95
C GLN A 378 22.31 17.00 5.62
N PRO A 379 22.69 18.31 5.64
CA PRO A 379 22.83 19.10 4.40
C PRO A 379 23.77 18.46 3.35
N GLU A 380 24.84 17.82 3.78
CA GLU A 380 25.84 17.14 2.93
C GLU A 380 25.23 15.99 2.13
N ASP A 381 24.15 15.37 2.60
CA ASP A 381 23.45 14.30 1.90
C ASP A 381 22.72 14.80 0.64
N LEU A 382 22.26 16.08 0.68
CA LEU A 382 21.71 16.72 -0.51
C LEU A 382 22.81 17.01 -1.54
N GLU A 383 23.97 17.51 -1.09
CA GLU A 383 25.13 17.73 -1.96
C GLU A 383 25.60 16.44 -2.60
N ALA A 384 25.64 15.34 -1.84
CA ALA A 384 25.94 14.01 -2.35
C ALA A 384 24.93 13.56 -3.42
N THR A 385 23.64 13.89 -3.25
CA THR A 385 22.61 13.59 -4.26
C THR A 385 22.83 14.39 -5.55
N LEU A 386 23.22 15.64 -5.48
CA LEU A 386 23.58 16.46 -6.63
C LEU A 386 24.86 15.98 -7.31
N ALA A 387 25.85 15.54 -6.54
CA ALA A 387 27.10 14.96 -7.05
C ALA A 387 26.83 13.62 -7.77
N MET A 388 26.00 12.75 -7.22
CA MET A 388 25.54 11.52 -7.86
C MET A 388 24.86 11.84 -9.20
N ALA A 389 23.97 12.82 -9.24
CA ALA A 389 23.29 13.22 -10.46
C ALA A 389 24.27 13.67 -11.55
N GLN A 390 25.29 14.45 -11.19
CA GLN A 390 26.35 14.86 -12.11
C GLN A 390 27.17 13.67 -12.62
N ALA A 391 27.52 12.73 -11.74
CA ALA A 391 28.24 11.52 -12.11
C ALA A 391 27.46 10.66 -13.11
N LEU A 392 26.16 10.47 -12.88
CA LEU A 392 25.28 9.72 -13.79
C LEU A 392 25.18 10.36 -15.18
N LYS A 393 25.11 11.68 -15.27
CA LYS A 393 25.16 12.40 -16.56
C LYS A 393 26.47 12.21 -17.29
N LYS A 394 27.60 12.15 -16.58
CA LYS A 394 28.91 11.84 -17.18
C LYS A 394 28.98 10.38 -17.66
N THR A 395 28.49 9.45 -16.87
CA THR A 395 28.52 8.01 -17.19
C THR A 395 27.61 7.67 -18.39
N ALA A 396 26.42 8.26 -18.46
CA ALA A 396 25.42 7.95 -19.48
C ALA A 396 24.79 9.24 -20.08
N PRO A 397 25.57 10.04 -20.84
CA PRO A 397 25.14 11.39 -21.29
C PRO A 397 23.95 11.37 -22.22
N LYS A 398 23.67 10.27 -22.90
CA LYS A 398 22.54 10.10 -23.82
C LYS A 398 21.24 9.72 -23.12
N LEU A 399 21.29 9.27 -21.85
CA LEU A 399 20.08 8.94 -21.09
C LEU A 399 19.39 10.20 -20.55
N ARG A 400 18.09 10.18 -20.59
CA ARG A 400 17.27 11.13 -19.83
C ARG A 400 17.12 10.60 -18.39
N PHE A 401 17.34 11.49 -17.43
CA PHE A 401 17.17 11.19 -16.02
C PHE A 401 16.01 11.97 -15.44
N THR A 402 15.15 11.27 -14.71
CA THR A 402 14.07 11.86 -13.91
C THR A 402 14.29 11.46 -12.46
N LEU A 403 14.24 12.40 -11.52
CA LEU A 403 14.14 12.09 -10.09
C LEU A 403 12.74 12.44 -9.59
N GLY A 404 11.96 11.42 -9.24
CA GLY A 404 10.76 11.57 -8.40
C GLY A 404 11.19 11.60 -6.94
N CYS A 405 10.81 12.64 -6.21
CA CYS A 405 11.28 12.81 -4.83
C CYS A 405 10.10 13.09 -3.89
N SER A 406 9.95 12.25 -2.88
CA SER A 406 8.94 12.38 -1.83
C SER A 406 9.55 12.92 -0.53
N THR A 407 8.69 13.40 0.35
CA THR A 407 9.03 13.62 1.76
C THR A 407 8.87 12.30 2.51
N PHE A 408 9.80 12.00 3.42
CA PHE A 408 9.64 10.87 4.33
C PHE A 408 8.36 11.01 5.15
N VAL A 409 7.51 10.00 5.09
CA VAL A 409 6.29 9.85 5.90
C VAL A 409 6.44 8.62 6.77
N PRO A 410 6.47 8.76 8.11
CA PRO A 410 6.60 7.62 9.00
C PRO A 410 5.38 6.69 8.89
N LYS A 411 5.65 5.39 8.95
CA LYS A 411 4.62 4.34 8.84
C LYS A 411 4.70 3.40 10.04
N GLY A 412 3.55 2.99 10.55
CA GLY A 412 3.44 1.98 11.59
C GLY A 412 4.16 0.68 11.19
N HIS A 413 4.60 -0.09 12.16
CA HIS A 413 5.32 -1.35 11.98
C HIS A 413 6.67 -1.24 11.26
N THR A 414 7.25 -0.03 11.15
CA THR A 414 8.61 0.18 10.62
C THR A 414 9.55 0.69 11.71
N PRO A 415 10.86 0.49 11.61
CA PRO A 415 11.81 1.04 12.59
C PRO A 415 11.71 2.55 12.79
N PHE A 416 11.29 3.29 11.75
CA PHE A 416 11.17 4.75 11.83
C PHE A 416 9.76 5.24 12.24
N GLN A 417 8.90 4.37 12.75
CA GLN A 417 7.53 4.72 13.18
C GLN A 417 7.44 5.78 14.28
N TRP A 418 8.50 5.95 15.08
CA TRP A 418 8.55 6.94 16.17
C TRP A 418 8.97 8.34 15.69
N TYR A 419 9.59 8.45 14.51
CA TYR A 419 9.98 9.72 13.93
C TYR A 419 8.79 10.48 13.36
N GLY A 420 8.94 11.81 13.27
CA GLY A 420 8.00 12.68 12.56
C GLY A 420 8.52 13.09 11.19
N VAL A 421 7.68 13.82 10.46
CA VAL A 421 8.05 14.48 9.20
C VAL A 421 8.98 15.67 9.50
N ASP A 422 10.12 15.73 8.81
CA ASP A 422 11.05 16.86 8.95
C ASP A 422 10.42 18.17 8.45
N ARG A 423 10.38 19.19 9.29
CA ARG A 423 9.88 20.54 8.98
C ARG A 423 10.69 21.23 7.86
N ASN A 424 11.92 20.81 7.65
CA ASN A 424 12.80 21.33 6.60
C ASN A 424 12.69 20.59 5.26
N ALA A 425 11.91 19.51 5.17
CA ALA A 425 11.81 18.71 3.96
C ALA A 425 11.39 19.52 2.72
N GLU A 426 10.48 20.50 2.88
CA GLU A 426 10.09 21.39 1.78
C GLU A 426 11.26 22.23 1.25
N LYS A 427 12.09 22.74 2.16
CA LYS A 427 13.29 23.51 1.78
C LYS A 427 14.28 22.62 1.04
N ARG A 428 14.45 21.37 1.48
CA ARG A 428 15.31 20.37 0.84
C ARG A 428 14.80 20.03 -0.56
N LEU A 429 13.50 19.80 -0.75
CA LEU A 429 12.90 19.59 -2.08
C LEU A 429 13.18 20.75 -3.03
N LYS A 430 13.01 22.01 -2.56
CA LYS A 430 13.31 23.22 -3.35
C LYS A 430 14.79 23.33 -3.71
N ALA A 431 15.69 22.98 -2.79
CA ALA A 431 17.13 22.98 -3.04
C ALA A 431 17.53 21.95 -4.09
N LEU A 432 17.04 20.70 -3.96
CA LEU A 432 17.24 19.65 -4.97
C LEU A 432 16.68 20.06 -6.34
N GLN A 433 15.48 20.66 -6.37
CA GLN A 433 14.87 21.10 -7.61
C GLN A 433 15.77 22.11 -8.36
N LYS A 434 16.32 23.11 -7.63
CA LYS A 434 17.23 24.08 -8.20
C LYS A 434 18.52 23.43 -8.74
N GLY A 435 19.14 22.58 -7.93
CA GLY A 435 20.41 21.93 -8.29
C GLY A 435 20.27 20.93 -9.45
N LEU A 436 19.22 20.12 -9.46
CA LEU A 436 18.99 19.12 -10.51
C LEU A 436 18.58 19.75 -11.84
N ARG A 437 17.75 20.80 -11.83
CA ARG A 437 17.38 21.54 -13.05
C ARG A 437 18.59 22.16 -13.73
N SER A 438 19.54 22.72 -12.97
CA SER A 438 20.78 23.28 -13.52
C SER A 438 21.67 22.21 -14.19
N GLN A 439 21.50 20.92 -13.81
CA GLN A 439 22.20 19.76 -14.40
C GLN A 439 21.40 19.10 -15.54
N GLY A 440 20.23 19.65 -15.94
CA GLY A 440 19.40 19.09 -17.00
C GLY A 440 18.65 17.81 -16.60
N TRP A 441 18.28 17.67 -15.33
CA TRP A 441 17.40 16.62 -14.84
C TRP A 441 15.92 17.06 -14.85
N ASP A 442 15.02 16.13 -15.14
CA ASP A 442 13.61 16.27 -14.82
C ASP A 442 13.40 15.94 -13.34
N PHE A 443 12.95 16.92 -12.56
CA PHE A 443 12.69 16.73 -11.12
C PHE A 443 11.20 16.86 -10.83
N ARG A 444 10.66 15.82 -10.20
CA ARG A 444 9.23 15.67 -9.87
C ARG A 444 9.04 15.51 -8.37
N PRO A 445 8.98 16.63 -7.62
CA PRO A 445 8.72 16.57 -6.19
C PRO A 445 7.24 16.23 -5.92
N GLU A 446 7.00 15.45 -4.89
CA GLU A 446 5.68 15.34 -4.29
C GLU A 446 5.37 16.57 -3.42
N SER A 447 4.09 16.80 -3.15
CA SER A 447 3.67 17.92 -2.33
C SER A 447 3.96 17.67 -0.86
N TYR A 448 4.84 18.48 -0.26
CA TYR A 448 5.11 18.44 1.19
C TYR A 448 3.83 18.55 2.02
N ASN A 449 2.91 19.43 1.65
CA ASN A 449 1.68 19.62 2.41
C ASN A 449 0.78 18.37 2.38
N TRP A 450 0.71 17.66 1.28
CA TRP A 450 -0.01 16.37 1.24
C TRP A 450 0.73 15.26 1.98
N SER A 451 2.06 15.28 2.02
CA SER A 451 2.85 14.37 2.86
C SER A 451 2.59 14.61 4.36
N VAL A 452 2.39 15.88 4.77
CA VAL A 452 1.96 16.24 6.14
C VAL A 452 0.59 15.63 6.47
N ILE A 453 -0.38 15.73 5.56
CA ILE A 453 -1.71 15.12 5.76
C ILE A 453 -1.63 13.60 5.78
N GLN A 454 -0.84 13.01 4.89
CA GLN A 454 -0.62 11.57 4.91
C GLN A 454 0.01 11.10 6.22
N ALA A 455 0.97 11.83 6.77
CA ALA A 455 1.56 11.52 8.07
C ALA A 455 0.57 11.64 9.23
N LEU A 456 -0.27 12.69 9.22
CA LEU A 456 -1.36 12.85 10.17
C LEU A 456 -2.24 11.60 10.22
N ILE A 457 -2.67 11.11 9.07
CA ILE A 457 -3.55 9.93 8.99
C ILE A 457 -2.77 8.66 9.33
N SER A 458 -1.56 8.48 8.78
CA SER A 458 -0.74 7.28 9.04
C SER A 458 -0.39 7.08 10.50
N ARG A 459 -0.22 8.17 11.26
CA ARG A 459 0.11 8.15 12.71
C ARG A 459 -1.08 8.47 13.62
N GLY A 460 -2.24 8.77 13.03
CA GLY A 460 -3.45 9.12 13.76
C GLY A 460 -3.97 8.00 14.65
N ASP A 461 -4.77 8.38 15.62
CA ASP A 461 -5.59 7.50 16.44
C ASP A 461 -7.09 7.86 16.30
N ARG A 462 -7.99 7.23 17.06
CA ARG A 462 -9.44 7.45 16.96
C ARG A 462 -9.86 8.90 17.15
N ARG A 463 -9.10 9.72 17.88
CA ARG A 463 -9.42 11.13 18.09
C ARG A 463 -9.42 11.96 16.81
N ILE A 464 -8.78 11.48 15.73
CA ILE A 464 -8.83 12.20 14.44
C ILE A 464 -10.08 11.89 13.62
N THR A 465 -10.92 10.91 13.98
CA THR A 465 -12.17 10.61 13.27
C THR A 465 -13.04 11.86 13.03
N PRO A 466 -13.38 12.68 14.04
CA PRO A 466 -14.13 13.92 13.82
C PRO A 466 -13.42 14.93 12.92
N LEU A 467 -12.08 14.93 12.95
CA LEU A 467 -11.28 15.78 12.06
C LEU A 467 -11.44 15.36 10.60
N LEU A 468 -11.42 14.04 10.32
CA LEU A 468 -11.58 13.49 8.99
C LEU A 468 -12.98 13.81 8.42
N GLU A 469 -14.02 13.68 9.21
CA GLU A 469 -15.40 14.03 8.83
C GLU A 469 -15.55 15.52 8.54
N LEU A 470 -15.08 16.39 9.45
CA LEU A 470 -15.13 17.84 9.23
C LEU A 470 -14.33 18.26 7.99
N THR A 471 -13.17 17.66 7.77
CA THR A 471 -12.36 17.96 6.59
C THR A 471 -13.12 17.64 5.32
N ARG A 472 -13.73 16.48 5.24
CA ARG A 472 -14.58 16.10 4.10
C ARG A 472 -15.74 17.06 3.93
N ASN A 473 -16.45 17.40 4.99
CA ASN A 473 -17.58 18.34 4.97
C ASN A 473 -17.16 19.76 4.52
N TYR A 474 -15.90 20.12 4.71
CA TYR A 474 -15.33 21.39 4.25
C TYR A 474 -14.77 21.33 2.82
N GLY A 475 -14.87 20.20 2.10
CA GLY A 475 -14.49 20.03 0.71
C GLY A 475 -13.11 19.39 0.50
N ASP A 476 -12.60 18.67 1.49
CA ASP A 476 -11.43 17.77 1.40
C ASP A 476 -10.18 18.39 0.76
N SER A 477 -9.87 19.63 1.15
CA SER A 477 -8.69 20.39 0.70
C SER A 477 -7.70 20.59 1.84
N LEU A 478 -6.47 20.99 1.54
CA LEU A 478 -5.48 21.38 2.57
C LEU A 478 -6.00 22.48 3.49
N GLY A 479 -6.82 23.40 2.97
CA GLY A 479 -7.49 24.43 3.76
C GLY A 479 -8.54 23.85 4.70
N SER A 480 -9.22 22.79 4.28
CA SER A 480 -10.24 22.08 5.06
C SER A 480 -9.63 21.44 6.31
N TYR A 481 -8.46 20.80 6.20
CA TYR A 481 -7.73 20.26 7.37
C TYR A 481 -7.38 21.35 8.38
N LYS A 482 -6.84 22.49 7.92
CA LYS A 482 -6.53 23.62 8.82
C LYS A 482 -7.77 24.15 9.52
N ARG A 483 -8.89 24.25 8.82
CA ARG A 483 -10.18 24.69 9.38
C ARG A 483 -10.69 23.68 10.41
N ALA A 484 -10.66 22.39 10.10
CA ALA A 484 -11.09 21.32 11.00
C ALA A 484 -10.26 21.29 12.31
N PHE A 485 -8.94 21.38 12.22
CA PHE A 485 -8.08 21.51 13.41
C PHE A 485 -8.41 22.73 14.26
N LYS A 486 -8.73 23.88 13.64
CA LYS A 486 -9.15 25.08 14.37
C LYS A 486 -10.48 24.86 15.10
N THR A 487 -11.43 24.17 14.45
CA THR A 487 -12.75 23.86 15.04
C THR A 487 -12.62 22.91 16.24
N LEU A 488 -11.75 21.91 16.15
CA LEU A 488 -11.55 20.89 17.19
C LEU A 488 -10.41 21.21 18.17
N LYS A 489 -9.97 22.47 18.24
CA LYS A 489 -8.89 22.87 19.13
C LYS A 489 -9.18 22.49 20.59
N GLY A 490 -8.26 21.77 21.22
CA GLY A 490 -8.37 21.29 22.61
C GLY A 490 -9.16 19.99 22.76
N GLN A 491 -9.74 19.44 21.69
CA GLN A 491 -10.47 18.15 21.71
C GLN A 491 -9.60 16.99 21.20
N LEU A 492 -8.50 17.28 20.54
CA LEU A 492 -7.54 16.31 20.02
C LEU A 492 -6.12 16.89 20.15
N PRO A 493 -5.07 16.06 20.07
CA PRO A 493 -3.70 16.53 20.01
C PRO A 493 -3.46 17.51 18.87
N PRO A 494 -2.50 18.45 19.03
CA PRO A 494 -2.16 19.37 17.95
C PRO A 494 -1.57 18.62 16.74
N LEU A 495 -1.60 19.25 15.57
CA LEU A 495 -1.05 18.67 14.33
C LEU A 495 0.39 18.19 14.53
N ASP A 496 1.19 18.96 15.26
CA ASP A 496 2.61 18.65 15.49
C ASP A 496 2.82 17.32 16.20
N TYR A 497 1.96 16.97 17.16
CA TYR A 497 1.99 15.68 17.84
C TYR A 497 1.93 14.50 16.85
N TYR A 498 1.00 14.54 15.90
CA TYR A 498 0.87 13.47 14.93
C TYR A 498 1.93 13.51 13.82
N VAL A 499 2.33 14.71 13.39
CA VAL A 499 3.10 14.85 12.17
C VAL A 499 4.59 15.04 12.42
N HIS A 500 4.97 15.94 13.33
CA HIS A 500 6.35 16.41 13.41
C HIS A 500 7.10 15.89 14.62
N ASP A 501 6.38 15.58 15.71
CA ASP A 501 7.04 15.22 16.95
C ASP A 501 7.62 13.80 16.86
N HIS A 502 8.81 13.67 17.45
CA HIS A 502 9.40 12.37 17.74
C HIS A 502 8.68 11.78 18.95
N TRP A 503 8.12 10.59 18.82
CA TRP A 503 7.47 9.90 19.92
C TRP A 503 8.49 9.12 20.75
N ASP A 504 8.24 9.03 22.06
CA ASP A 504 9.05 8.20 22.93
C ASP A 504 8.96 6.72 22.48
N HIS A 505 10.08 6.00 22.55
CA HIS A 505 10.15 4.61 22.14
C HIS A 505 9.30 3.68 23.02
N ASP A 506 8.93 4.10 24.22
CA ASP A 506 8.09 3.36 25.16
C ASP A 506 6.62 3.82 25.13
N GLN A 507 6.31 4.84 24.35
CA GLN A 507 4.93 5.30 24.15
C GLN A 507 4.08 4.22 23.49
N VAL A 508 2.84 4.07 23.97
CA VAL A 508 1.83 3.21 23.33
C VAL A 508 1.45 3.80 21.97
N LEU A 509 1.66 3.03 20.91
CA LEU A 509 1.37 3.46 19.55
C LEU A 509 -0.06 3.03 19.15
N PRO A 510 -0.74 3.77 18.24
CA PRO A 510 -2.11 3.44 17.82
C PRO A 510 -2.29 2.00 17.31
N TRP A 511 -1.26 1.41 16.72
CA TRP A 511 -1.26 0.04 16.17
C TRP A 511 -0.58 -0.99 17.06
N GLN A 512 -0.32 -0.69 18.35
CA GLN A 512 0.48 -1.58 19.22
C GLN A 512 -0.21 -2.91 19.55
N HIS A 513 -1.54 -2.94 19.53
CA HIS A 513 -2.34 -4.15 19.71
C HIS A 513 -2.37 -5.06 18.47
N LEU A 514 -1.84 -4.58 17.32
CA LEU A 514 -1.75 -5.34 16.07
C LEU A 514 -0.38 -6.00 15.96
N GLN A 515 -0.34 -7.32 15.90
CA GLN A 515 0.92 -8.06 15.84
C GLN A 515 1.26 -8.46 14.40
N GLY A 516 2.45 -8.05 13.98
CA GLY A 516 3.08 -8.52 12.75
C GLY A 516 3.91 -9.80 12.97
N PRO A 517 4.57 -10.30 11.93
CA PRO A 517 5.35 -11.53 11.98
C PRO A 517 6.71 -11.39 12.68
N LEU A 518 7.12 -10.18 13.04
CA LEU A 518 8.42 -9.92 13.66
C LEU A 518 8.39 -10.16 15.16
N PRO A 519 9.49 -10.71 15.75
CA PRO A 519 9.65 -10.79 17.19
C PRO A 519 9.55 -9.41 17.86
N VAL A 520 9.00 -9.41 19.08
CA VAL A 520 8.94 -8.20 19.91
C VAL A 520 10.36 -7.61 20.08
N GLY A 521 10.46 -6.28 19.97
CA GLY A 521 11.74 -5.57 20.12
C GLY A 521 12.57 -5.44 18.84
N THR A 522 12.27 -6.21 17.77
CA THR A 522 13.03 -6.13 16.51
C THR A 522 13.06 -4.73 15.91
N LEU A 523 11.93 -4.02 15.92
CA LEU A 523 11.87 -2.65 15.38
C LEU A 523 12.76 -1.68 16.17
N LYS A 524 12.76 -1.77 17.51
CA LYS A 524 13.62 -0.97 18.37
C LYS A 524 15.11 -1.29 18.14
N GLN A 525 15.46 -2.56 17.96
CA GLN A 525 16.83 -2.97 17.63
C GLN A 525 17.29 -2.40 16.27
N HIS A 526 16.45 -2.49 15.25
CA HIS A 526 16.75 -1.91 13.93
C HIS A 526 16.85 -0.38 13.98
N LEU A 527 16.04 0.26 14.83
CA LEU A 527 16.11 1.69 15.07
C LEU A 527 17.44 2.06 15.73
N ALA A 528 17.81 1.43 16.84
CA ALA A 528 19.07 1.68 17.53
C ALA A 528 20.29 1.51 16.60
N THR A 529 20.24 0.52 15.69
CA THR A 529 21.28 0.33 14.66
C THR A 529 21.34 1.52 13.69
N ALA A 530 20.20 2.16 13.36
CA ALA A 530 20.19 3.34 12.51
C ALA A 530 20.76 4.56 13.25
N GLU A 531 20.32 4.79 14.48
CA GLU A 531 20.71 5.94 15.31
C GLU A 531 22.20 5.95 15.64
N ALA A 532 22.82 4.78 15.74
CA ALA A 532 24.27 4.65 15.88
C ALA A 532 25.08 5.18 14.66
N LEU A 533 24.40 5.48 13.54
CA LEU A 533 25.00 5.99 12.29
C LEU A 533 24.67 7.48 12.05
N PHE A 534 23.89 8.15 12.92
CA PHE A 534 23.54 9.57 12.79
C PHE A 534 24.75 10.46 13.07
#